data_8f83c2cf045d32a00d5a1289a5739472
#
_entry.id   8f83c2cf045d32a00d5a1289a5739472
#
_cell.length_a   1.000
_cell.length_b   1.000
_cell.length_c   1.000
_cell.angle_alpha   90.00
_cell.angle_beta   90.00
_cell.angle_gamma   90.00
#
_symmetry.space_group_name_H-M   'P 1'
#
loop_
_entity.id
_entity.type
_entity.pdbx_description
1 polymer ?
#
loop_
_entity_poly.entity_id
_entity_poly.type
_entity_poly.pdbx_seq_one_letter_code
_entity_poly.pdbx_strand_id
1 'polypeptide(L)'
;MKIHEYQGKEILRQFGVPTPRGAACHSLDEAVSAARQLGGAVWVVKAQIHAGGRGKGGGVKVAHSLEEVRGAAQQILGMHLVTHQTAPEGQVVRRLLVEEGAQIAKEFYIGMVIDRSKQRVALLASSEGGMEIEQVALHAPDKIHKVWIDPATGLRDAEMDTIARAIGIPAAALVQARACLQGLYRAFVDKDAMLAEINPLVLTANGRLLALDAKFNFDSNALYRHPEIVAYRDLDEEDPAEIEASKFDLSYIALDGDIGCLVNGAGLAMATMDIIKLYGGNPANFLDVGGGASTEKVTEAFKLMLKNPKLKAILVNIFGGIMKCDVIAAGVVAAAREVDLSVPLVVRLEGTNVELGKRILAESGLPIISGSDMADAAQKVVAAAREK
;
A
#
# COMPACT_ATOMS: atom_id res chain seq x y z
N MET A 1 -0.63 -2.61 5.68
CA MET A 1 0.67 -1.91 5.95
C MET A 1 1.76 -2.55 5.09
N LYS A 2 2.55 -1.76 4.37
CA LYS A 2 3.72 -2.20 3.60
C LYS A 2 4.97 -2.12 4.47
N ILE A 3 6.02 -2.86 4.11
CA ILE A 3 7.35 -2.83 4.74
C ILE A 3 8.45 -2.82 3.69
N HIS A 4 9.68 -2.49 4.10
CA HIS A 4 10.84 -2.54 3.22
C HIS A 4 11.30 -3.97 2.91
N GLU A 5 12.04 -4.14 1.81
CA GLU A 5 12.60 -5.43 1.37
C GLU A 5 13.43 -6.11 2.46
N TYR A 6 14.33 -5.37 3.13
CA TYR A 6 15.19 -5.96 4.17
C TYR A 6 14.39 -6.51 5.36
N GLN A 7 13.27 -5.86 5.73
CA GLN A 7 12.34 -6.32 6.76
C GLN A 7 11.58 -7.56 6.30
N GLY A 8 11.09 -7.56 5.04
CA GLY A 8 10.47 -8.73 4.43
C GLY A 8 11.41 -9.94 4.39
N LYS A 9 12.69 -9.73 4.08
CA LYS A 9 13.72 -10.79 4.14
C LYS A 9 13.98 -11.27 5.56
N GLU A 10 13.91 -10.39 6.55
CA GLU A 10 14.02 -10.79 7.96
C GLU A 10 12.88 -11.74 8.35
N ILE A 11 11.65 -11.42 7.96
CA ILE A 11 10.49 -12.31 8.15
C ILE A 11 10.73 -13.63 7.43
N LEU A 12 11.12 -13.63 6.15
CA LEU A 12 11.40 -14.85 5.40
C LEU A 12 12.42 -15.74 6.09
N ARG A 13 13.51 -15.19 6.64
CA ARG A 13 14.52 -15.94 7.41
C ARG A 13 13.96 -16.57 8.66
N GLN A 14 13.05 -15.89 9.39
CA GLN A 14 12.39 -16.44 10.59
C GLN A 14 11.56 -17.69 10.26
N PHE A 15 11.05 -17.77 9.01
CA PHE A 15 10.29 -18.93 8.50
C PHE A 15 11.13 -19.91 7.68
N GLY A 16 12.46 -19.79 7.72
CA GLY A 16 13.37 -20.73 7.09
C GLY A 16 13.55 -20.57 5.58
N VAL A 17 13.10 -19.45 4.99
CA VAL A 17 13.36 -19.13 3.58
C VAL A 17 14.74 -18.48 3.44
N PRO A 18 15.68 -19.08 2.66
CA PRO A 18 17.01 -18.52 2.51
C PRO A 18 17.00 -17.19 1.75
N THR A 19 17.75 -16.22 2.26
CA THR A 19 17.98 -14.92 1.63
C THR A 19 19.49 -14.63 1.62
N PRO A 20 19.99 -13.73 0.77
CA PRO A 20 21.36 -13.23 0.89
C PRO A 20 21.60 -12.59 2.27
N ARG A 21 22.83 -12.65 2.75
CA ARG A 21 23.22 -11.85 3.92
C ARG A 21 23.29 -10.39 3.52
N GLY A 22 22.83 -9.51 4.38
CA GLY A 22 22.81 -8.07 4.11
C GLY A 22 22.52 -7.27 5.34
N ALA A 23 22.71 -5.96 5.23
CA ALA A 23 22.41 -4.99 6.28
C ALA A 23 21.76 -3.73 5.70
N ALA A 24 20.75 -3.21 6.44
CA ALA A 24 20.19 -1.89 6.16
C ALA A 24 21.17 -0.82 6.58
N CYS A 25 21.30 0.24 5.78
CA CYS A 25 22.25 1.33 5.96
C CYS A 25 21.56 2.68 5.73
N HIS A 26 21.91 3.68 6.55
CA HIS A 26 21.37 5.03 6.47
C HIS A 26 22.42 6.07 6.06
N SER A 27 23.68 5.66 5.89
CA SER A 27 24.78 6.51 5.47
C SER A 27 25.76 5.76 4.55
N LEU A 28 26.63 6.53 3.88
CA LEU A 28 27.69 5.97 3.03
C LEU A 28 28.68 5.13 3.83
N ASP A 29 29.01 5.58 5.04
CA ASP A 29 29.98 4.90 5.90
C ASP A 29 29.41 3.58 6.44
N GLU A 30 28.12 3.55 6.78
CA GLU A 30 27.41 2.31 7.12
C GLU A 30 27.40 1.32 5.95
N ALA A 31 27.15 1.80 4.72
CA ALA A 31 27.13 0.96 3.53
C ALA A 31 28.50 0.30 3.28
N VAL A 32 29.60 1.05 3.37
CA VAL A 32 30.96 0.54 3.24
C VAL A 32 31.32 -0.42 4.39
N SER A 33 30.91 -0.10 5.61
CA SER A 33 31.12 -0.95 6.79
C SER A 33 30.38 -2.30 6.65
N ALA A 34 29.12 -2.24 6.20
CA ALA A 34 28.32 -3.45 5.94
C ALA A 34 28.96 -4.34 4.87
N ALA A 35 29.39 -3.77 3.75
CA ALA A 35 30.09 -4.52 2.70
C ALA A 35 31.37 -5.19 3.22
N ARG A 36 32.15 -4.48 4.03
CA ARG A 36 33.38 -5.01 4.66
C ARG A 36 33.08 -6.18 5.61
N GLN A 37 32.02 -6.06 6.41
CA GLN A 37 31.62 -7.12 7.34
C GLN A 37 31.04 -8.35 6.63
N LEU A 38 30.29 -8.15 5.53
CA LEU A 38 29.80 -9.25 4.70
C LEU A 38 30.93 -10.03 4.06
N GLY A 39 32.03 -9.35 3.73
CA GLY A 39 33.13 -9.95 2.98
C GLY A 39 32.75 -10.27 1.54
N GLY A 40 33.56 -11.11 0.89
CA GLY A 40 33.31 -11.50 -0.51
C GLY A 40 33.92 -10.51 -1.52
N ALA A 41 33.56 -10.66 -2.79
CA ALA A 41 34.09 -9.87 -3.91
C ALA A 41 33.00 -9.12 -4.69
N VAL A 42 31.72 -9.38 -4.39
CA VAL A 42 30.59 -8.76 -5.09
C VAL A 42 29.50 -8.41 -4.07
N TRP A 43 29.03 -7.19 -4.13
CA TRP A 43 27.93 -6.69 -3.32
C TRP A 43 26.85 -6.07 -4.19
N VAL A 44 25.63 -6.01 -3.67
CA VAL A 44 24.51 -5.32 -4.31
C VAL A 44 24.02 -4.24 -3.36
N VAL A 45 23.98 -2.99 -3.86
CA VAL A 45 23.45 -1.84 -3.13
C VAL A 45 22.07 -1.53 -3.69
N LYS A 46 21.04 -1.57 -2.81
CA LYS A 46 19.63 -1.46 -3.20
C LYS A 46 18.94 -0.33 -2.44
N ALA A 47 18.24 0.54 -3.17
CA ALA A 47 17.31 1.48 -2.58
C ALA A 47 16.23 0.75 -1.77
N GLN A 48 15.84 1.31 -0.63
CA GLN A 48 14.74 0.81 0.18
C GLN A 48 13.59 1.82 0.16
N ILE A 49 12.58 1.54 -0.65
CA ILE A 49 11.29 2.25 -0.75
C ILE A 49 10.16 1.24 -0.84
N HIS A 50 8.92 1.64 -0.52
CA HIS A 50 7.73 0.78 -0.60
C HIS A 50 7.19 0.60 -2.02
N ALA A 51 8.06 0.61 -3.04
CA ALA A 51 7.71 0.44 -4.44
C ALA A 51 8.58 -0.65 -5.12
N GLY A 52 7.99 -1.37 -6.05
CA GLY A 52 8.68 -2.30 -6.94
C GLY A 52 9.35 -1.58 -8.12
N GLY A 53 10.07 -2.34 -8.98
CA GLY A 53 10.70 -1.78 -10.18
C GLY A 53 11.96 -0.96 -9.91
N ARG A 54 12.52 -1.00 -8.71
CA ARG A 54 13.69 -0.22 -8.27
C ARG A 54 14.91 -0.39 -9.16
N GLY A 55 15.13 -1.61 -9.68
CA GLY A 55 16.25 -1.89 -10.60
C GLY A 55 16.16 -1.09 -11.89
N LYS A 56 14.98 -1.05 -12.52
CA LYS A 56 14.72 -0.25 -13.74
C LYS A 56 14.87 1.25 -13.51
N GLY A 57 14.53 1.73 -12.30
CA GLY A 57 14.67 3.13 -11.89
C GLY A 57 16.10 3.52 -11.49
N GLY A 58 17.09 2.61 -11.55
CA GLY A 58 18.48 2.87 -11.16
C GLY A 58 18.76 2.73 -9.66
N GLY A 59 17.79 2.27 -8.88
CA GLY A 59 17.90 2.06 -7.43
C GLY A 59 18.59 0.76 -7.00
N VAL A 60 19.18 -0.01 -7.94
CA VAL A 60 19.95 -1.23 -7.64
C VAL A 60 21.23 -1.21 -8.42
N LYS A 61 22.37 -1.38 -7.74
CA LYS A 61 23.70 -1.39 -8.33
C LYS A 61 24.57 -2.51 -7.79
N VAL A 62 25.28 -3.17 -8.67
CA VAL A 62 26.30 -4.19 -8.33
C VAL A 62 27.63 -3.46 -8.13
N ALA A 63 28.41 -3.88 -7.15
CA ALA A 63 29.72 -3.34 -6.80
C ALA A 63 30.74 -4.44 -6.59
N HIS A 64 31.95 -4.24 -7.08
CA HIS A 64 33.06 -5.20 -7.01
C HIS A 64 34.22 -4.72 -6.12
N SER A 65 34.08 -3.54 -5.53
CA SER A 65 35.03 -2.98 -4.57
C SER A 65 34.29 -2.14 -3.52
N LEU A 66 34.93 -1.88 -2.38
CA LEU A 66 34.36 -0.99 -1.34
C LEU A 66 34.21 0.45 -1.84
N GLU A 67 35.04 0.88 -2.78
CA GLU A 67 34.94 2.18 -3.42
C GLU A 67 33.68 2.24 -4.32
N GLU A 68 33.44 1.19 -5.10
CA GLU A 68 32.22 1.08 -5.89
C GLU A 68 30.94 1.00 -5.02
N VAL A 69 31.01 0.32 -3.85
CA VAL A 69 29.90 0.35 -2.87
C VAL A 69 29.62 1.78 -2.40
N ARG A 70 30.66 2.56 -2.06
CA ARG A 70 30.53 3.96 -1.67
C ARG A 70 29.94 4.80 -2.80
N GLY A 71 30.42 4.63 -4.02
CA GLY A 71 29.92 5.33 -5.21
C GLY A 71 28.46 5.00 -5.52
N ALA A 72 28.08 3.73 -5.43
CA ALA A 72 26.69 3.27 -5.59
C ALA A 72 25.78 3.86 -4.49
N ALA A 73 26.21 3.79 -3.25
CA ALA A 73 25.47 4.34 -2.12
C ALA A 73 25.27 5.87 -2.27
N GLN A 74 26.29 6.60 -2.71
CA GLN A 74 26.22 8.05 -2.94
C GLN A 74 25.23 8.42 -4.05
N GLN A 75 25.11 7.59 -5.09
CA GLN A 75 24.18 7.83 -6.18
C GLN A 75 22.72 7.51 -5.81
N ILE A 76 22.51 6.53 -4.92
CA ILE A 76 21.18 6.02 -4.59
C ILE A 76 20.60 6.74 -3.37
N LEU A 77 21.39 6.98 -2.32
CA LEU A 77 20.89 7.61 -1.10
C LEU A 77 20.53 9.08 -1.37
N GLY A 78 19.30 9.45 -1.04
CA GLY A 78 18.77 10.79 -1.28
C GLY A 78 18.22 11.03 -2.69
N MET A 79 18.35 10.07 -3.63
CA MET A 79 17.73 10.21 -4.95
C MET A 79 16.19 10.17 -4.87
N HIS A 80 15.54 10.87 -5.77
CA HIS A 80 14.10 10.68 -6.06
C HIS A 80 13.96 9.52 -7.03
N LEU A 81 13.62 8.35 -6.51
CA LEU A 81 13.50 7.13 -7.31
C LEU A 81 12.11 7.04 -7.93
N VAL A 82 12.06 7.16 -9.25
CA VAL A 82 10.83 7.00 -10.04
C VAL A 82 10.72 5.56 -10.54
N THR A 83 9.58 4.94 -10.27
CA THR A 83 9.21 3.61 -10.78
C THR A 83 7.77 3.65 -11.29
N HIS A 84 7.29 2.58 -11.90
CA HIS A 84 5.89 2.48 -12.31
C HIS A 84 4.89 2.42 -11.11
N GLN A 85 5.40 2.26 -9.88
CA GLN A 85 4.59 2.21 -8.65
C GLN A 85 4.73 3.46 -7.77
N THR A 86 5.56 4.42 -8.15
CA THR A 86 5.68 5.72 -7.46
C THR A 86 4.88 6.79 -8.16
N ALA A 87 4.62 7.90 -7.46
CA ALA A 87 4.16 9.13 -8.10
C ALA A 87 5.22 9.66 -9.11
N PRO A 88 4.84 10.53 -10.06
CA PRO A 88 5.78 11.07 -11.06
C PRO A 88 6.99 11.80 -10.48
N GLU A 89 6.85 12.42 -9.32
CA GLU A 89 7.93 13.07 -8.57
C GLU A 89 8.91 12.09 -7.93
N GLY A 90 8.57 10.80 -7.89
CA GLY A 90 9.37 9.76 -7.28
C GLY A 90 9.29 9.72 -5.76
N GLN A 91 9.91 8.70 -5.17
CA GLN A 91 10.05 8.52 -3.73
C GLN A 91 11.50 8.78 -3.31
N VAL A 92 11.72 9.57 -2.27
CA VAL A 92 13.07 9.85 -1.75
C VAL A 92 13.64 8.60 -1.09
N VAL A 93 14.83 8.17 -1.53
CA VAL A 93 15.52 7.03 -0.93
C VAL A 93 16.23 7.46 0.34
N ARG A 94 15.74 7.07 1.50
CA ARG A 94 16.30 7.44 2.82
C ARG A 94 17.17 6.36 3.43
N ARG A 95 17.14 5.14 2.87
CA ARG A 95 17.90 3.97 3.34
C ARG A 95 18.28 3.04 2.22
N LEU A 96 19.33 2.29 2.44
CA LEU A 96 19.88 1.30 1.53
C LEU A 96 19.86 -0.08 2.17
N LEU A 97 19.87 -1.11 1.32
CA LEU A 97 20.23 -2.46 1.70
C LEU A 97 21.52 -2.82 0.96
N VAL A 98 22.56 -3.19 1.70
CA VAL A 98 23.79 -3.74 1.13
C VAL A 98 23.81 -5.23 1.36
N GLU A 99 23.89 -6.01 0.28
CA GLU A 99 23.84 -7.48 0.32
C GLU A 99 25.03 -8.12 -0.39
N GLU A 100 25.32 -9.36 -0.01
CA GLU A 100 26.24 -10.21 -0.79
C GLU A 100 25.66 -10.49 -2.19
N GLY A 101 26.49 -10.45 -3.21
CA GLY A 101 26.11 -10.82 -4.57
C GLY A 101 25.85 -12.33 -4.70
N ALA A 102 24.93 -12.71 -5.58
CA ALA A 102 24.61 -14.09 -5.90
C ALA A 102 24.91 -14.39 -7.38
N GLN A 103 25.48 -15.55 -7.65
CA GLN A 103 25.63 -16.04 -9.02
C GLN A 103 24.33 -16.70 -9.49
N ILE A 104 23.52 -15.93 -10.21
CA ILE A 104 22.18 -16.33 -10.66
C ILE A 104 22.30 -17.23 -11.88
N ALA A 105 21.74 -18.45 -11.81
CA ALA A 105 21.58 -19.35 -12.93
C ALA A 105 20.19 -19.26 -13.56
N LYS A 106 19.14 -19.09 -12.71
CA LYS A 106 17.75 -18.94 -13.16
C LYS A 106 16.93 -18.14 -12.14
N GLU A 107 15.98 -17.40 -12.63
CA GLU A 107 15.05 -16.58 -11.83
C GLU A 107 13.63 -17.13 -11.93
N PHE A 108 12.88 -17.04 -10.83
CA PHE A 108 11.49 -17.47 -10.72
C PHE A 108 10.69 -16.40 -9.98
N TYR A 109 9.41 -16.34 -10.28
CA TYR A 109 8.43 -15.58 -9.50
C TYR A 109 7.66 -16.51 -8.57
N ILE A 110 7.51 -16.11 -7.31
CA ILE A 110 6.62 -16.76 -6.32
C ILE A 110 5.85 -15.68 -5.59
N GLY A 111 4.53 -15.81 -5.53
CA GLY A 111 3.67 -14.87 -4.80
C GLY A 111 2.50 -15.56 -4.12
N MET A 112 2.03 -14.99 -3.04
CA MET A 112 0.80 -15.40 -2.35
C MET A 112 -0.11 -14.20 -2.16
N VAL A 113 -1.39 -14.39 -2.47
CA VAL A 113 -2.44 -13.39 -2.33
C VAL A 113 -3.73 -14.05 -1.86
N ILE A 114 -4.66 -13.26 -1.31
CA ILE A 114 -6.00 -13.74 -1.01
C ILE A 114 -6.86 -13.61 -2.27
N ASP A 115 -7.31 -14.75 -2.81
CA ASP A 115 -8.34 -14.79 -3.84
C ASP A 115 -9.71 -14.70 -3.17
N ARG A 116 -10.31 -13.51 -3.22
CA ARG A 116 -11.62 -13.24 -2.61
C ARG A 116 -12.75 -14.03 -3.26
N SER A 117 -12.66 -14.31 -4.56
CA SER A 117 -13.69 -15.06 -5.28
C SER A 117 -13.72 -16.52 -4.86
N LYS A 118 -12.56 -17.09 -4.55
CA LYS A 118 -12.41 -18.47 -4.07
C LYS A 118 -12.38 -18.59 -2.54
N GLN A 119 -12.27 -17.45 -1.84
CA GLN A 119 -12.11 -17.38 -0.38
C GLN A 119 -10.94 -18.24 0.11
N ARG A 120 -9.82 -18.20 -0.62
CA ARG A 120 -8.61 -18.99 -0.36
C ARG A 120 -7.35 -18.20 -0.63
N VAL A 121 -6.26 -18.63 -0.03
CA VAL A 121 -4.93 -18.16 -0.42
C VAL A 121 -4.58 -18.78 -1.77
N ALA A 122 -4.22 -17.94 -2.72
CA ALA A 122 -3.69 -18.37 -4.02
C ALA A 122 -2.16 -18.26 -4.00
N LEU A 123 -1.47 -19.39 -4.24
CA LEU A 123 -0.05 -19.45 -4.55
C LEU A 123 0.10 -19.27 -6.07
N LEU A 124 0.86 -18.27 -6.46
CA LEU A 124 1.21 -17.94 -7.84
C LEU A 124 2.67 -18.22 -8.07
N ALA A 125 3.03 -18.86 -9.18
CA ALA A 125 4.43 -19.09 -9.54
C ALA A 125 4.64 -18.98 -11.05
N SER A 126 5.81 -18.49 -11.46
CA SER A 126 6.19 -18.39 -12.87
C SER A 126 7.69 -18.63 -13.06
N SER A 127 8.05 -19.12 -14.26
CA SER A 127 9.43 -19.17 -14.73
C SER A 127 10.00 -17.80 -15.12
N GLU A 128 9.15 -16.77 -15.18
CA GLU A 128 9.49 -15.40 -15.55
C GLU A 128 9.76 -14.57 -14.29
N GLY A 129 10.86 -14.87 -13.59
CA GLY A 129 11.31 -14.09 -12.43
C GLY A 129 11.97 -12.77 -12.82
N GLY A 130 12.07 -11.83 -11.89
CA GLY A 130 12.64 -10.49 -12.12
C GLY A 130 11.81 -9.57 -13.00
N MET A 131 10.64 -10.02 -13.45
CA MET A 131 9.68 -9.26 -14.26
C MET A 131 8.44 -8.87 -13.43
N GLU A 132 7.72 -7.87 -13.91
CA GLU A 132 6.42 -7.48 -13.34
C GLU A 132 5.40 -8.58 -13.67
N ILE A 133 4.86 -9.23 -12.65
CA ILE A 133 3.94 -10.36 -12.85
C ILE A 133 2.66 -9.96 -13.58
N GLU A 134 2.25 -8.70 -13.45
CA GLU A 134 1.10 -8.13 -14.17
C GLU A 134 1.35 -8.11 -15.68
N GLN A 135 2.58 -7.83 -16.12
CA GLN A 135 2.97 -7.89 -17.53
C GLN A 135 3.00 -9.34 -18.03
N VAL A 136 3.46 -10.27 -17.19
CA VAL A 136 3.41 -11.70 -17.53
C VAL A 136 1.96 -12.17 -17.63
N ALA A 137 1.09 -11.73 -16.72
CA ALA A 137 -0.34 -12.05 -16.75
C ALA A 137 -1.05 -11.53 -18.01
N LEU A 138 -0.62 -10.38 -18.53
CA LEU A 138 -1.19 -9.77 -19.72
C LEU A 138 -0.72 -10.42 -21.00
N HIS A 139 0.59 -10.73 -21.11
CA HIS A 139 1.21 -11.16 -22.35
C HIS A 139 1.46 -12.67 -22.46
N ALA A 140 1.57 -13.38 -21.34
CA ALA A 140 1.84 -14.81 -21.27
C ALA A 140 1.16 -15.47 -20.06
N PRO A 141 -0.18 -15.44 -19.95
CA PRO A 141 -0.92 -15.92 -18.77
C PRO A 141 -0.70 -17.39 -18.48
N ASP A 142 -0.41 -18.21 -19.48
CA ASP A 142 -0.11 -19.63 -19.38
C ASP A 142 1.22 -19.93 -18.66
N LYS A 143 2.09 -18.94 -18.53
CA LYS A 143 3.32 -19.05 -17.72
C LYS A 143 3.09 -18.84 -16.23
N ILE A 144 1.88 -18.45 -15.83
CA ILE A 144 1.50 -18.28 -14.42
C ILE A 144 0.75 -19.52 -13.95
N HIS A 145 1.41 -20.30 -13.11
CA HIS A 145 0.81 -21.44 -12.44
C HIS A 145 0.17 -21.02 -11.13
N LYS A 146 -1.03 -21.56 -10.83
CA LYS A 146 -1.83 -21.19 -9.66
C LYS A 146 -2.25 -22.41 -8.88
N VAL A 147 -2.14 -22.34 -7.56
CA VAL A 147 -2.68 -23.32 -6.62
C VAL A 147 -3.51 -22.56 -5.57
N TRP A 148 -4.77 -22.97 -5.38
CA TRP A 148 -5.62 -22.46 -4.31
C TRP A 148 -5.49 -23.36 -3.10
N ILE A 149 -4.98 -22.82 -2.01
CA ILE A 149 -4.68 -23.57 -0.80
C ILE A 149 -5.95 -23.68 0.04
N ASP A 150 -6.30 -24.89 0.42
CA ASP A 150 -7.41 -25.14 1.33
C ASP A 150 -6.97 -24.79 2.76
N PRO A 151 -7.63 -23.83 3.44
CA PRO A 151 -7.24 -23.42 4.78
C PRO A 151 -7.33 -24.56 5.82
N ALA A 152 -8.14 -25.59 5.58
CA ALA A 152 -8.26 -26.73 6.49
C ALA A 152 -7.07 -27.70 6.40
N THR A 153 -6.43 -27.80 5.24
CA THR A 153 -5.30 -28.73 5.02
C THR A 153 -3.94 -28.02 4.88
N GLY A 154 -3.96 -26.72 4.62
CA GLY A 154 -2.74 -25.96 4.31
C GLY A 154 -2.13 -26.34 2.96
N LEU A 155 -0.93 -25.82 2.70
CA LEU A 155 -0.16 -26.12 1.49
C LEU A 155 0.51 -27.50 1.59
N ARG A 156 0.14 -28.41 0.69
CA ARG A 156 0.60 -29.80 0.72
C ARG A 156 1.84 -30.01 -0.13
N ASP A 157 2.67 -31.01 0.24
CA ASP A 157 3.91 -31.35 -0.48
C ASP A 157 3.67 -31.62 -1.97
N ALA A 158 2.60 -32.34 -2.33
CA ALA A 158 2.25 -32.64 -3.71
C ALA A 158 1.95 -31.38 -4.54
N GLU A 159 1.33 -30.38 -3.94
CA GLU A 159 1.03 -29.09 -4.57
C GLU A 159 2.32 -28.28 -4.77
N MET A 160 3.20 -28.27 -3.76
CA MET A 160 4.50 -27.61 -3.85
C MET A 160 5.39 -28.25 -4.94
N ASP A 161 5.42 -29.57 -5.01
CA ASP A 161 6.16 -30.28 -6.06
C ASP A 161 5.62 -29.98 -7.46
N THR A 162 4.29 -30.01 -7.60
CA THR A 162 3.65 -29.76 -8.89
C THR A 162 3.99 -28.35 -9.39
N ILE A 163 3.87 -27.34 -8.54
CA ILE A 163 4.15 -25.96 -8.95
C ILE A 163 5.64 -25.71 -9.19
N ALA A 164 6.52 -26.28 -8.34
CA ALA A 164 7.96 -26.16 -8.50
C ALA A 164 8.46 -26.77 -9.81
N ARG A 165 7.94 -27.93 -10.19
CA ARG A 165 8.24 -28.57 -11.49
C ARG A 165 7.68 -27.78 -12.66
N ALA A 166 6.47 -27.26 -12.54
CA ALA A 166 5.82 -26.49 -13.61
C ALA A 166 6.62 -25.22 -13.99
N ILE A 167 7.24 -24.55 -13.03
CA ILE A 167 8.10 -23.40 -13.30
C ILE A 167 9.54 -23.77 -13.65
N GLY A 168 9.86 -25.09 -13.67
CA GLY A 168 11.16 -25.61 -14.09
C GLY A 168 12.25 -25.56 -13.04
N ILE A 169 11.91 -25.70 -11.76
CA ILE A 169 12.88 -25.97 -10.70
C ILE A 169 13.39 -27.40 -10.87
N PRO A 170 14.72 -27.63 -10.92
CA PRO A 170 15.29 -28.97 -11.15
C PRO A 170 15.01 -29.90 -9.96
N ALA A 171 14.96 -31.22 -10.26
CA ALA A 171 14.66 -32.24 -9.26
C ALA A 171 15.56 -32.19 -8.03
N ALA A 172 16.83 -31.86 -8.19
CA ALA A 172 17.81 -31.73 -7.09
C ALA A 172 17.47 -30.57 -6.11
N ALA A 173 16.71 -29.57 -6.55
CA ALA A 173 16.32 -28.41 -5.72
C ALA A 173 14.90 -28.50 -5.15
N LEU A 174 14.13 -29.58 -5.40
CA LEU A 174 12.73 -29.70 -4.96
C LEU A 174 12.57 -29.65 -3.43
N VAL A 175 13.49 -30.25 -2.70
CA VAL A 175 13.47 -30.20 -1.21
C VAL A 175 13.62 -28.75 -0.73
N GLN A 176 14.52 -27.97 -1.34
CA GLN A 176 14.69 -26.56 -1.04
C GLN A 176 13.46 -25.74 -1.47
N ALA A 177 12.86 -26.07 -2.63
CA ALA A 177 11.65 -25.42 -3.11
C ALA A 177 10.48 -25.62 -2.15
N ARG A 178 10.24 -26.84 -1.66
CA ARG A 178 9.23 -27.12 -0.63
C ARG A 178 9.48 -26.27 0.63
N ALA A 179 10.71 -26.24 1.12
CA ALA A 179 11.05 -25.45 2.30
C ALA A 179 10.77 -23.96 2.09
N CYS A 180 11.12 -23.40 0.92
CA CYS A 180 10.83 -22.01 0.57
C CYS A 180 9.32 -21.73 0.46
N LEU A 181 8.56 -22.58 -0.24
CA LEU A 181 7.12 -22.42 -0.42
C LEU A 181 6.36 -22.57 0.88
N GLN A 182 6.72 -23.56 1.70
CA GLN A 182 6.13 -23.77 3.02
C GLN A 182 6.46 -22.62 3.98
N GLY A 183 7.70 -22.13 3.96
CA GLY A 183 8.13 -20.98 4.75
C GLY A 183 7.38 -19.72 4.37
N LEU A 184 7.23 -19.44 3.07
CA LEU A 184 6.45 -18.31 2.58
C LEU A 184 4.97 -18.42 2.96
N TYR A 185 4.37 -19.62 2.84
CA TYR A 185 2.98 -19.86 3.23
C TYR A 185 2.76 -19.61 4.73
N ARG A 186 3.65 -20.11 5.57
CA ARG A 186 3.57 -19.87 7.01
C ARG A 186 3.76 -18.39 7.35
N ALA A 187 4.74 -17.73 6.73
CA ALA A 187 4.92 -16.29 6.90
C ALA A 187 3.66 -15.50 6.51
N PHE A 188 3.03 -15.88 5.39
CA PHE A 188 1.79 -15.26 4.91
C PHE A 188 0.64 -15.41 5.90
N VAL A 189 0.39 -16.64 6.39
CA VAL A 189 -0.73 -16.94 7.29
C VAL A 189 -0.47 -16.43 8.71
N ASP A 190 0.71 -16.74 9.28
CA ASP A 190 1.03 -16.46 10.68
C ASP A 190 1.21 -14.95 10.95
N LYS A 191 1.46 -14.15 9.89
CA LYS A 191 1.64 -12.69 9.99
C LYS A 191 0.47 -11.89 9.39
N ASP A 192 -0.63 -12.53 9.03
CA ASP A 192 -1.79 -11.89 8.41
C ASP A 192 -1.40 -11.03 7.18
N ALA A 193 -0.59 -11.60 6.30
CA ALA A 193 -0.25 -10.92 5.07
C ALA A 193 -1.41 -10.96 4.07
N MET A 194 -1.58 -9.88 3.32
CA MET A 194 -2.49 -9.76 2.17
C MET A 194 -1.77 -10.06 0.85
N LEU A 195 -0.46 -9.82 0.84
CA LEU A 195 0.49 -10.11 -0.23
C LEU A 195 1.81 -10.54 0.39
N ALA A 196 2.39 -11.61 -0.11
CA ALA A 196 3.78 -11.97 0.11
C ALA A 196 4.38 -12.41 -1.23
N GLU A 197 5.43 -11.74 -1.67
CA GLU A 197 6.05 -11.95 -2.98
C GLU A 197 7.56 -12.09 -2.85
N ILE A 198 8.10 -13.05 -3.57
CA ILE A 198 9.53 -13.24 -3.81
C ILE A 198 9.75 -13.08 -5.32
N ASN A 199 10.38 -11.98 -5.72
CA ASN A 199 10.58 -11.67 -7.14
C ASN A 199 11.91 -10.94 -7.38
N PRO A 200 13.00 -11.72 -7.71
CA PRO A 200 13.00 -13.15 -7.98
C PRO A 200 13.33 -14.06 -6.78
N LEU A 201 12.81 -15.28 -6.81
CA LEU A 201 13.43 -16.44 -6.21
C LEU A 201 14.46 -16.96 -7.21
N VAL A 202 15.72 -17.15 -6.83
CA VAL A 202 16.75 -17.56 -7.76
C VAL A 202 17.31 -18.93 -7.44
N LEU A 203 17.61 -19.69 -8.50
CA LEU A 203 18.52 -20.82 -8.45
C LEU A 203 19.92 -20.30 -8.75
N THR A 204 20.83 -20.48 -7.82
CA THR A 204 22.23 -20.08 -7.97
C THR A 204 23.03 -21.13 -8.76
N ALA A 205 24.18 -20.74 -9.30
CA ALA A 205 25.07 -21.65 -10.06
C ALA A 205 25.51 -22.88 -9.24
N ASN A 206 25.56 -22.77 -7.91
CA ASN A 206 25.85 -23.88 -7.00
C ASN A 206 24.60 -24.66 -6.52
N GLY A 207 23.46 -24.47 -7.18
CA GLY A 207 22.23 -25.24 -6.95
C GLY A 207 21.43 -24.85 -5.68
N ARG A 208 21.66 -23.68 -5.10
CA ARG A 208 20.89 -23.17 -3.95
C ARG A 208 19.74 -22.30 -4.42
N LEU A 209 18.60 -22.38 -3.71
CA LEU A 209 17.50 -21.42 -3.87
C LEU A 209 17.65 -20.27 -2.87
N LEU A 210 17.52 -19.02 -3.34
CA LEU A 210 17.60 -17.82 -2.52
C LEU A 210 16.51 -16.82 -2.94
N ALA A 211 15.84 -16.21 -1.96
CA ALA A 211 14.93 -15.08 -2.18
C ALA A 211 15.75 -13.78 -2.29
N LEU A 212 15.91 -13.24 -3.51
CA LEU A 212 16.69 -12.02 -3.75
C LEU A 212 15.93 -10.75 -3.51
N ASP A 213 14.61 -10.79 -3.54
CA ASP A 213 13.74 -9.69 -3.15
C ASP A 213 12.56 -10.23 -2.35
N ALA A 214 11.96 -9.40 -1.53
CA ALA A 214 10.80 -9.74 -0.73
C ALA A 214 9.87 -8.52 -0.62
N LYS A 215 8.60 -8.74 -0.92
CA LYS A 215 7.56 -7.73 -0.79
C LYS A 215 6.43 -8.28 0.06
N PHE A 216 6.10 -7.57 1.13
CA PHE A 216 4.98 -7.90 2.01
C PHE A 216 4.02 -6.73 2.13
N ASN A 217 2.75 -7.07 2.17
CA ASN A 217 1.69 -6.17 2.58
C ASN A 217 0.81 -6.91 3.59
N PHE A 218 0.62 -6.32 4.77
CA PHE A 218 -0.13 -6.91 5.88
C PHE A 218 -1.53 -6.31 5.98
N ASP A 219 -2.46 -7.09 6.51
CA ASP A 219 -3.79 -6.62 6.85
C ASP A 219 -3.69 -5.62 8.02
N SER A 220 -4.02 -4.36 7.73
CA SER A 220 -3.98 -3.31 8.75
C SER A 220 -4.95 -3.57 9.91
N ASN A 221 -6.03 -4.31 9.68
CA ASN A 221 -6.98 -4.68 10.72
C ASN A 221 -6.44 -5.74 11.70
N ALA A 222 -5.38 -6.47 11.31
CA ALA A 222 -4.74 -7.49 12.13
C ALA A 222 -3.52 -6.98 12.92
N LEU A 223 -3.04 -5.76 12.64
CA LEU A 223 -1.80 -5.23 13.23
C LEU A 223 -1.80 -5.16 14.76
N TYR A 224 -2.96 -5.05 15.39
CA TYR A 224 -3.08 -5.04 16.84
C TYR A 224 -2.50 -6.31 17.52
N ARG A 225 -2.42 -7.43 16.78
CA ARG A 225 -1.83 -8.68 17.25
C ARG A 225 -0.40 -8.93 16.77
N HIS A 226 0.16 -7.99 15.98
CA HIS A 226 1.51 -8.06 15.41
C HIS A 226 2.33 -6.81 15.74
N PRO A 227 2.66 -6.55 17.02
CA PRO A 227 3.43 -5.38 17.41
C PRO A 227 4.83 -5.35 16.77
N GLU A 228 5.42 -6.52 16.49
CA GLU A 228 6.69 -6.64 15.77
C GLU A 228 6.60 -6.17 14.30
N ILE A 229 5.44 -6.33 13.64
CA ILE A 229 5.21 -5.80 12.31
C ILE A 229 4.96 -4.30 12.37
N VAL A 230 4.20 -3.83 13.37
CA VAL A 230 3.99 -2.38 13.59
C VAL A 230 5.32 -1.64 13.77
N ALA A 231 6.31 -2.27 14.43
CA ALA A 231 7.64 -1.70 14.61
C ALA A 231 8.42 -1.48 13.29
N TYR A 232 8.01 -2.15 12.20
CA TYR A 232 8.59 -1.96 10.86
C TYR A 232 7.97 -0.78 10.08
N ARG A 233 6.93 -0.13 10.63
CA ARG A 233 6.26 0.98 9.95
C ARG A 233 7.23 2.12 9.67
N ASP A 234 7.20 2.62 8.46
CA ASP A 234 7.98 3.77 8.01
C ASP A 234 7.05 4.90 7.57
N LEU A 235 6.93 5.91 8.41
CA LEU A 235 6.06 7.06 8.14
C LEU A 235 6.55 7.92 6.96
N ASP A 236 7.83 7.89 6.62
CA ASP A 236 8.37 8.60 5.46
C ASP A 236 7.91 7.99 4.11
N GLU A 237 7.36 6.78 4.16
CA GLU A 237 6.84 6.05 3.00
C GLU A 237 5.30 6.08 2.89
N GLU A 238 4.63 6.71 3.85
CA GLU A 238 3.17 6.85 3.88
C GLU A 238 2.75 8.26 3.45
N ASP A 239 1.50 8.39 2.98
CA ASP A 239 0.94 9.70 2.67
C ASP A 239 0.78 10.53 3.96
N PRO A 240 1.31 11.77 4.00
CA PRO A 240 1.23 12.61 5.19
C PRO A 240 -0.21 12.89 5.66
N ALA A 241 -1.17 12.94 4.73
CA ALA A 241 -2.57 13.15 5.07
C ALA A 241 -3.18 11.89 5.71
N GLU A 242 -2.79 10.69 5.25
CA GLU A 242 -3.23 9.42 5.87
C GLU A 242 -2.64 9.26 7.27
N ILE A 243 -1.38 9.66 7.48
CA ILE A 243 -0.74 9.67 8.81
C ILE A 243 -1.50 10.62 9.75
N GLU A 244 -1.80 11.84 9.29
CA GLU A 244 -2.51 12.82 10.09
C GLU A 244 -3.91 12.34 10.45
N ALA A 245 -4.64 11.78 9.48
CA ALA A 245 -5.97 11.20 9.67
C ALA A 245 -5.97 10.11 10.75
N SER A 246 -4.96 9.26 10.77
CA SER A 246 -4.84 8.16 11.73
C SER A 246 -4.77 8.62 13.19
N LYS A 247 -4.27 9.83 13.46
CA LYS A 247 -4.21 10.40 14.82
C LYS A 247 -5.60 10.70 15.42
N PHE A 248 -6.58 10.91 14.53
CA PHE A 248 -7.96 11.23 14.90
C PHE A 248 -8.92 10.04 14.68
N ASP A 249 -8.36 8.84 14.41
CA ASP A 249 -9.16 7.65 14.11
C ASP A 249 -10.13 7.91 12.94
N LEU A 250 -9.61 8.54 11.88
CA LEU A 250 -10.29 8.78 10.61
C LEU A 250 -9.76 7.79 9.56
N SER A 251 -10.68 7.16 8.83
CA SER A 251 -10.33 6.36 7.66
C SER A 251 -10.20 7.28 6.44
N TYR A 252 -8.98 7.63 6.07
CA TYR A 252 -8.67 8.53 4.97
C TYR A 252 -7.75 7.85 3.95
N ILE A 253 -8.04 8.03 2.66
CA ILE A 253 -7.18 7.63 1.55
C ILE A 253 -7.14 8.81 0.57
N ALA A 254 -5.94 9.30 0.27
CA ALA A 254 -5.73 10.34 -0.72
C ALA A 254 -5.97 9.79 -2.15
N LEU A 255 -6.64 10.58 -3.00
CA LEU A 255 -6.88 10.30 -4.41
C LEU A 255 -6.48 11.51 -5.28
N ASP A 256 -6.41 11.32 -6.59
CA ASP A 256 -5.91 12.34 -7.53
C ASP A 256 -6.93 13.40 -7.95
N GLY A 257 -8.15 13.37 -7.42
CA GLY A 257 -9.24 14.27 -7.82
C GLY A 257 -9.20 15.65 -7.16
N ASP A 258 -10.28 16.40 -7.36
CA ASP A 258 -10.47 17.79 -6.94
C ASP A 258 -11.76 18.03 -6.12
N ILE A 259 -12.55 16.97 -5.86
CA ILE A 259 -13.76 17.02 -5.04
C ILE A 259 -13.53 16.24 -3.74
N GLY A 260 -13.48 16.95 -2.62
CA GLY A 260 -13.36 16.35 -1.29
C GLY A 260 -14.66 15.64 -0.87
N CYS A 261 -14.52 14.48 -0.24
CA CYS A 261 -15.63 13.67 0.24
C CYS A 261 -15.53 13.47 1.75
N LEU A 262 -16.59 13.80 2.50
CA LEU A 262 -16.76 13.51 3.92
C LEU A 262 -18.05 12.72 4.11
N VAL A 263 -17.93 11.49 4.60
CA VAL A 263 -19.04 10.54 4.66
C VAL A 263 -19.01 9.76 5.97
N ASN A 264 -20.13 9.27 6.43
CA ASN A 264 -20.19 8.32 7.54
C ASN A 264 -20.54 6.91 7.04
N GLY A 265 -19.55 6.04 7.09
CA GLY A 265 -19.62 4.65 6.66
C GLY A 265 -18.98 4.38 5.30
N ALA A 266 -18.10 3.39 5.26
CA ALA A 266 -17.26 3.06 4.11
C ALA A 266 -18.08 2.74 2.84
N GLY A 267 -19.21 2.04 2.96
CA GLY A 267 -20.10 1.73 1.83
C GLY A 267 -20.70 2.98 1.21
N LEU A 268 -21.16 3.93 2.04
CA LEU A 268 -21.68 5.21 1.58
C LEU A 268 -20.57 6.08 0.95
N ALA A 269 -19.35 6.01 1.49
CA ALA A 269 -18.21 6.73 0.93
C ALA A 269 -17.88 6.22 -0.48
N MET A 270 -17.82 4.90 -0.69
CA MET A 270 -17.62 4.32 -2.02
C MET A 270 -18.74 4.72 -3.00
N ALA A 271 -20.00 4.61 -2.59
CA ALA A 271 -21.14 5.01 -3.42
C ALA A 271 -21.13 6.51 -3.75
N THR A 272 -20.66 7.35 -2.80
CA THR A 272 -20.50 8.80 -3.03
C THR A 272 -19.43 9.09 -4.07
N MET A 273 -18.30 8.41 -4.02
CA MET A 273 -17.25 8.54 -5.03
C MET A 273 -17.71 8.05 -6.41
N ASP A 274 -18.42 6.94 -6.46
CA ASP A 274 -18.96 6.39 -7.71
C ASP A 274 -19.94 7.34 -8.38
N ILE A 275 -20.87 7.94 -7.61
CA ILE A 275 -21.84 8.87 -8.17
C ILE A 275 -21.20 10.19 -8.61
N ILE A 276 -20.17 10.70 -7.91
CA ILE A 276 -19.37 11.84 -8.37
C ILE A 276 -18.73 11.52 -9.73
N LYS A 277 -18.12 10.33 -9.87
CA LYS A 277 -17.54 9.86 -11.13
C LYS A 277 -18.59 9.76 -12.24
N LEU A 278 -19.77 9.22 -11.94
CA LEU A 278 -20.87 9.11 -12.90
C LEU A 278 -21.27 10.45 -13.50
N TYR A 279 -21.24 11.53 -12.71
CA TYR A 279 -21.54 12.90 -13.16
C TYR A 279 -20.30 13.65 -13.70
N GLY A 280 -19.17 12.96 -13.89
CA GLY A 280 -17.96 13.49 -14.52
C GLY A 280 -17.09 14.33 -13.61
N GLY A 281 -17.19 14.16 -12.29
CA GLY A 281 -16.28 14.72 -11.29
C GLY A 281 -15.16 13.76 -10.91
N ASN A 282 -14.20 14.24 -10.12
CA ASN A 282 -13.08 13.44 -9.65
C ASN A 282 -12.94 13.54 -8.12
N PRO A 283 -13.21 12.44 -7.37
CA PRO A 283 -13.00 12.41 -5.92
C PRO A 283 -11.54 12.64 -5.55
N ALA A 284 -11.30 13.54 -4.60
CA ALA A 284 -9.97 13.86 -4.09
C ALA A 284 -9.52 12.94 -2.93
N ASN A 285 -10.48 12.27 -2.30
CA ASN A 285 -10.21 11.38 -1.18
C ASN A 285 -11.39 10.42 -0.94
N PHE A 286 -11.07 9.28 -0.34
CA PHE A 286 -12.01 8.53 0.49
C PHE A 286 -11.88 9.04 1.92
N LEU A 287 -13.00 9.31 2.60
CA LEU A 287 -12.99 9.67 4.01
C LEU A 287 -14.27 9.17 4.68
N ASP A 288 -14.09 8.31 5.68
CA ASP A 288 -15.15 7.83 6.56
C ASP A 288 -14.88 8.32 7.98
N VAL A 289 -15.77 9.15 8.48
CA VAL A 289 -15.69 9.67 9.86
C VAL A 289 -16.23 8.68 10.91
N GLY A 290 -16.78 7.54 10.45
CA GLY A 290 -17.36 6.51 11.30
C GLY A 290 -18.75 6.88 11.87
N GLY A 291 -19.39 5.90 12.50
CA GLY A 291 -20.75 6.05 13.05
C GLY A 291 -20.84 6.83 14.37
N GLY A 292 -19.72 7.25 14.95
CA GLY A 292 -19.63 7.97 16.23
C GLY A 292 -18.86 9.28 16.15
N ALA A 293 -18.79 9.93 14.99
CA ALA A 293 -17.99 11.13 14.81
C ALA A 293 -18.45 12.28 15.71
N SER A 294 -17.47 12.84 16.45
CA SER A 294 -17.63 14.08 17.21
C SER A 294 -17.43 15.30 16.31
N THR A 295 -17.83 16.47 16.80
CA THR A 295 -17.53 17.76 16.14
C THR A 295 -16.03 17.91 15.87
N GLU A 296 -15.16 17.48 16.80
CA GLU A 296 -13.71 17.50 16.66
C GLU A 296 -13.24 16.66 15.46
N LYS A 297 -13.70 15.40 15.35
CA LYS A 297 -13.37 14.53 14.20
C LYS A 297 -13.78 15.17 12.86
N VAL A 298 -14.97 15.77 12.81
CA VAL A 298 -15.46 16.47 11.61
C VAL A 298 -14.57 17.66 11.29
N THR A 299 -14.18 18.46 12.28
CA THR A 299 -13.30 19.62 12.11
C THR A 299 -11.93 19.19 11.55
N GLU A 300 -11.32 18.17 12.14
CA GLU A 300 -10.02 17.68 11.67
C GLU A 300 -10.11 17.05 10.27
N ALA A 301 -11.24 16.40 9.94
CA ALA A 301 -11.50 15.92 8.59
C ALA A 301 -11.54 17.07 7.56
N PHE A 302 -12.18 18.19 7.87
CA PHE A 302 -12.19 19.39 7.02
C PHE A 302 -10.77 19.98 6.88
N LYS A 303 -10.06 20.16 7.99
CA LYS A 303 -8.67 20.66 7.97
C LYS A 303 -7.78 19.80 7.09
N LEU A 304 -7.95 18.49 7.17
CA LEU A 304 -7.20 17.53 6.38
C LEU A 304 -7.49 17.69 4.87
N MET A 305 -8.77 17.73 4.49
CA MET A 305 -9.17 17.91 3.09
C MET A 305 -8.66 19.24 2.52
N LEU A 306 -8.74 20.33 3.28
CA LEU A 306 -8.33 21.66 2.86
C LEU A 306 -6.80 21.84 2.67
N LYS A 307 -5.99 20.90 3.18
CA LYS A 307 -4.54 20.85 2.88
C LYS A 307 -4.25 20.43 1.44
N ASN A 308 -5.23 19.83 0.74
CA ASN A 308 -5.06 19.46 -0.67
C ASN A 308 -5.18 20.70 -1.58
N PRO A 309 -4.10 21.15 -2.23
CA PRO A 309 -4.10 22.37 -3.05
C PRO A 309 -4.94 22.23 -4.33
N LYS A 310 -5.29 21.00 -4.73
CA LYS A 310 -6.13 20.72 -5.90
C LYS A 310 -7.63 20.79 -5.59
N LEU A 311 -8.00 20.93 -4.31
CA LEU A 311 -9.40 20.89 -3.87
C LEU A 311 -10.20 22.07 -4.41
N LYS A 312 -11.31 21.79 -5.11
CA LYS A 312 -12.20 22.79 -5.70
C LYS A 312 -13.57 22.84 -5.04
N ALA A 313 -14.07 21.74 -4.53
CA ALA A 313 -15.35 21.65 -3.83
C ALA A 313 -15.35 20.50 -2.82
N ILE A 314 -16.26 20.53 -1.86
CA ILE A 314 -16.45 19.46 -0.86
C ILE A 314 -17.89 18.98 -0.91
N LEU A 315 -18.08 17.65 -0.89
CA LEU A 315 -19.35 16.98 -0.67
C LEU A 315 -19.35 16.30 0.71
N VAL A 316 -20.23 16.75 1.59
CA VAL A 316 -20.57 16.06 2.82
C VAL A 316 -21.85 15.25 2.56
N ASN A 317 -21.75 13.93 2.66
CA ASN A 317 -22.88 13.03 2.44
C ASN A 317 -23.09 12.12 3.66
N ILE A 318 -24.13 12.43 4.43
CA ILE A 318 -24.41 11.77 5.71
C ILE A 318 -25.75 11.03 5.66
N PHE A 319 -25.70 9.78 6.09
CA PHE A 319 -26.89 9.02 6.43
C PHE A 319 -26.96 8.82 7.95
N GLY A 320 -27.88 9.53 8.60
CA GLY A 320 -28.07 9.49 10.04
C GLY A 320 -28.72 8.18 10.49
N GLY A 321 -27.90 7.35 11.13
CA GLY A 321 -28.37 6.17 11.86
C GLY A 321 -28.05 6.35 13.35
N ILE A 322 -27.01 5.65 13.83
CA ILE A 322 -26.45 5.86 15.19
C ILE A 322 -25.97 7.31 15.33
N MET A 323 -25.26 7.81 14.30
CA MET A 323 -24.93 9.24 14.20
C MET A 323 -26.16 10.05 13.77
N LYS A 324 -26.42 11.16 14.44
CA LYS A 324 -27.58 12.03 14.18
C LYS A 324 -27.17 13.18 13.26
N CYS A 325 -28.05 13.56 12.32
CA CYS A 325 -27.79 14.61 11.36
C CYS A 325 -27.58 15.99 12.01
N ASP A 326 -28.23 16.30 13.13
CA ASP A 326 -28.04 17.54 13.87
C ASP A 326 -26.63 17.66 14.46
N VAL A 327 -26.06 16.58 14.99
CA VAL A 327 -24.68 16.54 15.51
C VAL A 327 -23.68 16.83 14.40
N ILE A 328 -23.85 16.17 13.26
CA ILE A 328 -22.97 16.39 12.09
C ILE A 328 -23.14 17.81 11.53
N ALA A 329 -24.37 18.30 11.39
CA ALA A 329 -24.62 19.65 10.92
C ALA A 329 -23.94 20.71 11.81
N ALA A 330 -24.03 20.55 13.13
CA ALA A 330 -23.31 21.41 14.07
C ALA A 330 -21.77 21.30 13.89
N GLY A 331 -21.24 20.07 13.73
CA GLY A 331 -19.83 19.84 13.46
C GLY A 331 -19.36 20.46 12.15
N VAL A 332 -20.13 20.32 11.07
CA VAL A 332 -19.83 20.92 9.76
C VAL A 332 -19.80 22.45 9.85
N VAL A 333 -20.80 23.07 10.54
CA VAL A 333 -20.84 24.52 10.72
C VAL A 333 -19.67 25.01 11.56
N ALA A 334 -19.35 24.33 12.66
CA ALA A 334 -18.21 24.68 13.52
C ALA A 334 -16.89 24.57 12.74
N ALA A 335 -16.68 23.47 12.04
CA ALA A 335 -15.50 23.25 11.22
C ALA A 335 -15.34 24.30 10.11
N ALA A 336 -16.42 24.56 9.34
CA ALA A 336 -16.39 25.52 8.24
C ALA A 336 -16.04 26.94 8.71
N ARG A 337 -16.49 27.33 9.92
CA ARG A 337 -16.12 28.61 10.55
C ARG A 337 -14.67 28.65 11.01
N GLU A 338 -14.17 27.56 11.60
CA GLU A 338 -12.82 27.48 12.15
C GLU A 338 -11.75 27.52 11.05
N VAL A 339 -12.04 26.87 9.90
CA VAL A 339 -11.06 26.74 8.80
C VAL A 339 -11.15 27.83 7.74
N ASP A 340 -12.05 28.81 7.89
CA ASP A 340 -12.34 29.86 6.90
C ASP A 340 -12.55 29.28 5.50
N LEU A 341 -13.61 28.50 5.35
CA LEU A 341 -13.86 27.62 4.20
C LEU A 341 -13.85 28.40 2.86
N SER A 342 -12.85 28.16 2.05
CA SER A 342 -12.59 28.86 0.79
C SER A 342 -13.15 28.17 -0.45
N VAL A 343 -13.71 26.96 -0.32
CA VAL A 343 -14.29 26.17 -1.41
C VAL A 343 -15.78 25.94 -1.21
N PRO A 344 -16.57 25.80 -2.29
CA PRO A 344 -17.99 25.45 -2.21
C PRO A 344 -18.21 24.17 -1.40
N LEU A 345 -19.22 24.22 -0.53
CA LEU A 345 -19.62 23.11 0.33
C LEU A 345 -21.03 22.65 -0.03
N VAL A 346 -21.16 21.43 -0.51
CA VAL A 346 -22.44 20.76 -0.73
C VAL A 346 -22.69 19.79 0.41
N VAL A 347 -23.87 19.84 1.02
CA VAL A 347 -24.21 18.95 2.14
C VAL A 347 -25.52 18.22 1.85
N ARG A 348 -25.49 16.90 1.90
CA ARG A 348 -26.67 16.04 1.88
C ARG A 348 -26.79 15.34 3.22
N LEU A 349 -27.94 15.51 3.86
CA LEU A 349 -28.31 14.86 5.11
C LEU A 349 -29.56 14.01 4.90
N GLU A 350 -29.57 12.79 5.44
CA GLU A 350 -30.75 11.93 5.49
C GLU A 350 -30.72 11.06 6.75
N GLY A 351 -31.88 10.62 7.23
CA GLY A 351 -32.02 9.75 8.41
C GLY A 351 -32.35 10.50 9.68
N THR A 352 -31.82 10.04 10.82
CA THR A 352 -32.20 10.53 12.16
C THR A 352 -31.90 12.03 12.35
N ASN A 353 -32.89 12.80 12.78
CA ASN A 353 -32.84 14.24 13.03
C ASN A 353 -32.51 15.08 11.77
N VAL A 354 -32.87 14.61 10.58
CA VAL A 354 -32.52 15.27 9.31
C VAL A 354 -33.07 16.69 9.22
N GLU A 355 -34.35 16.94 9.67
CA GLU A 355 -34.97 18.27 9.61
C GLU A 355 -34.26 19.26 10.54
N LEU A 356 -33.85 18.81 11.72
CA LEU A 356 -33.07 19.65 12.65
C LEU A 356 -31.67 19.93 12.05
N GLY A 357 -31.01 18.94 11.46
CA GLY A 357 -29.73 19.14 10.80
C GLY A 357 -29.81 20.14 9.64
N LYS A 358 -30.79 20.01 8.75
CA LYS A 358 -31.04 20.98 7.67
C LYS A 358 -31.27 22.39 8.17
N ARG A 359 -32.02 22.54 9.27
CA ARG A 359 -32.26 23.84 9.89
C ARG A 359 -30.96 24.47 10.42
N ILE A 360 -30.12 23.69 11.13
CA ILE A 360 -28.82 24.16 11.63
C ILE A 360 -27.94 24.65 10.46
N LEU A 361 -27.91 23.94 9.33
CA LEU A 361 -27.16 24.36 8.14
C LEU A 361 -27.73 25.66 7.55
N ALA A 362 -29.05 25.77 7.40
CA ALA A 362 -29.71 26.94 6.82
C ALA A 362 -29.54 28.22 7.69
N GLU A 363 -29.61 28.07 9.02
CA GLU A 363 -29.48 29.18 9.98
C GLU A 363 -28.01 29.55 10.25
N SER A 364 -27.03 28.78 9.73
CA SER A 364 -25.61 29.00 9.97
C SER A 364 -25.04 30.30 9.38
N GLY A 365 -25.72 30.87 8.37
CA GLY A 365 -25.21 32.00 7.58
C GLY A 365 -24.05 31.68 6.64
N LEU A 366 -23.64 30.40 6.54
CA LEU A 366 -22.60 29.95 5.62
C LEU A 366 -23.18 29.65 4.22
N PRO A 367 -22.41 29.81 3.15
CA PRO A 367 -22.84 29.54 1.77
C PRO A 367 -22.86 28.03 1.47
N ILE A 368 -23.72 27.30 2.23
CA ILE A 368 -23.85 25.84 2.09
C ILE A 368 -24.93 25.52 1.06
N ILE A 369 -24.57 24.67 0.09
CA ILE A 369 -25.49 24.18 -0.93
C ILE A 369 -26.12 22.88 -0.42
N SER A 370 -27.44 22.86 -0.27
CA SER A 370 -28.16 21.66 0.18
C SER A 370 -28.43 20.70 -0.97
N GLY A 371 -28.12 19.39 -0.77
CA GLY A 371 -28.51 18.31 -1.66
C GLY A 371 -29.79 17.63 -1.18
N SER A 372 -30.75 17.38 -2.09
CA SER A 372 -32.00 16.68 -1.79
C SER A 372 -31.80 15.17 -1.69
N ASP A 373 -30.98 14.61 -2.55
CA ASP A 373 -30.59 13.21 -2.62
C ASP A 373 -29.14 13.07 -3.10
N MET A 374 -28.65 11.84 -3.26
CA MET A 374 -27.26 11.59 -3.67
C MET A 374 -26.95 12.11 -5.09
N ALA A 375 -27.90 11.97 -6.01
CA ALA A 375 -27.71 12.39 -7.41
C ALA A 375 -27.66 13.91 -7.53
N ASP A 376 -28.61 14.62 -6.89
CA ASP A 376 -28.65 16.08 -6.81
C ASP A 376 -27.40 16.64 -6.14
N ALA A 377 -26.98 16.06 -5.01
CA ALA A 377 -25.76 16.46 -4.32
C ALA A 377 -24.50 16.30 -5.18
N ALA A 378 -24.38 15.17 -5.89
CA ALA A 378 -23.26 14.91 -6.79
C ALA A 378 -23.24 15.89 -7.99
N GLN A 379 -24.40 16.14 -8.61
CA GLN A 379 -24.50 17.14 -9.68
C GLN A 379 -24.09 18.53 -9.22
N LYS A 380 -24.57 18.96 -8.05
CA LYS A 380 -24.26 20.27 -7.48
C LYS A 380 -22.78 20.43 -7.15
N VAL A 381 -22.15 19.41 -6.54
CA VAL A 381 -20.73 19.51 -6.21
C VAL A 381 -19.85 19.49 -7.45
N VAL A 382 -20.21 18.69 -8.47
CA VAL A 382 -19.48 18.66 -9.76
C VAL A 382 -19.63 20.00 -10.49
N ALA A 383 -20.83 20.59 -10.50
CA ALA A 383 -21.04 21.93 -11.08
C ALA A 383 -20.19 22.99 -10.35
N ALA A 384 -20.24 23.00 -9.01
CA ALA A 384 -19.47 23.94 -8.20
C ALA A 384 -17.94 23.79 -8.37
N ALA A 385 -17.44 22.56 -8.57
CA ALA A 385 -16.03 22.33 -8.82
C ALA A 385 -15.56 22.79 -10.23
N ARG A 386 -16.47 22.86 -11.21
CA ARG A 386 -16.18 23.34 -12.57
C ARG A 386 -16.13 24.85 -12.67
N GLU A 387 -16.81 25.57 -11.78
CA GLU A 387 -16.85 27.03 -11.75
C GLU A 387 -15.58 27.64 -11.12
N LYS A 388 -14.76 26.81 -10.44
CA LYS A 388 -13.44 27.14 -9.88
C LYS A 388 -12.29 26.55 -10.71
#